data_116156ce0008e2130919d11b247b3478
#
_entry.id   116156ce0008e2130919d11b247b3478
#
_cell.length_a   1.000
_cell.length_b   1.000
_cell.length_c   1.000
_cell.angle_alpha   90.00
_cell.angle_beta   90.00
_cell.angle_gamma   90.00
#
_symmetry.space_group_name_H-M   'P 1'
#
loop_
_entity.id
_entity.type
_entity.pdbx_description
1 polymer ?
#
loop_
_entity_poly.entity_id
_entity_poly.type
_entity_poly.pdbx_seq_one_letter_code
_entity_poly.pdbx_strand_id
1 'polypeptide(L)'
;MLSLVTVVKARRVDNMNQLQVIRENGPLRSLLMQECDIRLYDQLKEVEFSQNNEFYSLSPIAFAKDGSGGEFVFLEDESVGFIGSEGQVGRIAESLDDLLTFLLYAVSISDFSCRLLYQNKHLLAKFCQGFINKSRNNYQSKGEDWDKVRTGLAQELGIEFQPEKLQDLALKFYQSAIRTPLFTCKYSHGEDEYLCDSILSDIVGLWILELVGMSREEIMDFGN
;
A
#
# COMPACT_ATOMS: atom_id res chain seq x y z
N MET A 1 -28.82 -7.10 -9.60
CA MET A 1 -27.34 -7.32 -9.76
C MET A 1 -26.82 -6.14 -10.59
N LEU A 2 -26.00 -5.24 -10.02
CA LEU A 2 -25.40 -4.14 -10.77
C LEU A 2 -24.38 -4.70 -11.76
N SER A 3 -24.31 -4.13 -12.97
CA SER A 3 -23.30 -4.54 -13.95
C SER A 3 -21.90 -4.12 -13.48
N LEU A 4 -20.85 -4.83 -13.91
CA LEU A 4 -19.45 -4.50 -13.61
C LEU A 4 -19.13 -3.05 -14.00
N VAL A 5 -19.61 -2.60 -15.15
CA VAL A 5 -19.44 -1.22 -15.64
C VAL A 5 -20.07 -0.19 -14.69
N THR A 6 -21.21 -0.52 -14.09
CA THR A 6 -21.88 0.39 -13.13
C THR A 6 -21.09 0.50 -11.84
N VAL A 7 -20.53 -0.60 -11.36
CA VAL A 7 -19.69 -0.64 -10.13
C VAL A 7 -18.40 0.15 -10.32
N VAL A 8 -17.72 -0.04 -11.46
CA VAL A 8 -16.48 0.70 -11.78
C VAL A 8 -16.74 2.20 -11.87
N LYS A 9 -17.82 2.61 -12.55
CA LYS A 9 -18.18 4.04 -12.64
C LYS A 9 -18.50 4.65 -11.27
N ALA A 10 -19.17 3.93 -10.38
CA ALA A 10 -19.46 4.41 -9.03
C ALA A 10 -18.16 4.60 -8.24
N ARG A 11 -17.26 3.62 -8.23
CA ARG A 11 -15.94 3.72 -7.57
C ARG A 11 -15.12 4.90 -8.07
N ARG A 12 -15.13 5.17 -9.37
CA ARG A 12 -14.42 6.32 -9.93
C ARG A 12 -14.91 7.63 -9.36
N VAL A 13 -16.22 7.81 -9.28
CA VAL A 13 -16.81 9.02 -8.71
C VAL A 13 -16.42 9.16 -7.24
N ASP A 14 -16.48 8.08 -6.47
CA ASP A 14 -16.14 8.08 -5.05
C ASP A 14 -14.67 8.39 -4.82
N ASN A 15 -13.74 7.72 -5.54
CA ASN A 15 -12.31 7.97 -5.47
C ASN A 15 -11.98 9.43 -5.83
N MET A 16 -12.57 9.96 -6.89
CA MET A 16 -12.30 11.34 -7.34
C MET A 16 -12.85 12.39 -6.37
N ASN A 17 -14.03 12.18 -5.81
CA ASN A 17 -14.61 13.05 -4.81
C ASN A 17 -13.76 13.08 -3.54
N GLN A 18 -13.34 11.91 -3.04
CA GLN A 18 -12.49 11.80 -1.86
C GLN A 18 -11.14 12.46 -2.10
N LEU A 19 -10.49 12.20 -3.25
CA LEU A 19 -9.23 12.81 -3.62
C LEU A 19 -9.33 14.35 -3.67
N GLN A 20 -10.43 14.89 -4.21
CA GLN A 20 -10.66 16.34 -4.27
C GLN A 20 -10.80 16.94 -2.87
N VAL A 21 -11.59 16.32 -1.99
CA VAL A 21 -11.77 16.76 -0.60
C VAL A 21 -10.41 16.82 0.12
N ILE A 22 -9.57 15.79 -0.03
CA ILE A 22 -8.24 15.76 0.58
C ILE A 22 -7.34 16.84 -0.02
N ARG A 23 -7.36 17.04 -1.35
CA ARG A 23 -6.55 18.07 -2.02
C ARG A 23 -6.84 19.48 -1.54
N GLU A 24 -8.11 19.77 -1.25
CA GLU A 24 -8.57 21.08 -0.75
C GLU A 24 -8.27 21.28 0.75
N ASN A 25 -7.98 20.20 1.48
CA ASN A 25 -7.66 20.24 2.91
C ASN A 25 -6.13 20.21 3.13
N GLY A 26 -5.49 21.38 3.13
CA GLY A 26 -4.05 21.52 3.32
C GLY A 26 -3.50 20.88 4.59
N PRO A 27 -4.11 21.05 5.78
CA PRO A 27 -3.73 20.35 6.99
C PRO A 27 -3.75 18.84 6.86
N LEU A 28 -4.81 18.25 6.28
CA LEU A 28 -4.92 16.81 6.06
C LEU A 28 -3.84 16.29 5.09
N ARG A 29 -3.56 17.03 3.99
CA ARG A 29 -2.45 16.69 3.07
C ARG A 29 -1.11 16.62 3.82
N SER A 30 -0.85 17.57 4.71
CA SER A 30 0.38 17.59 5.50
C SER A 30 0.47 16.41 6.47
N LEU A 31 -0.63 16.06 7.12
CA LEU A 31 -0.71 14.89 8.00
C LEU A 31 -0.50 13.59 7.22
N LEU A 32 -1.14 13.42 6.07
CA LEU A 32 -0.95 12.25 5.22
C LEU A 32 0.49 12.12 4.73
N MET A 33 1.15 13.22 4.40
CA MET A 33 2.57 13.20 4.02
C MET A 33 3.47 12.78 5.19
N GLN A 34 3.20 13.28 6.41
CA GLN A 34 4.03 13.02 7.59
C GLN A 34 3.79 11.63 8.16
N GLU A 35 2.54 11.19 8.21
CA GLU A 35 2.10 10.02 8.95
C GLU A 35 1.89 8.78 8.07
N CYS A 36 1.68 8.96 6.77
CA CYS A 36 1.38 7.89 5.82
C CYS A 36 2.31 7.86 4.61
N ASP A 37 3.33 8.71 4.58
CA ASP A 37 4.28 8.85 3.48
C ASP A 37 3.63 8.97 2.10
N ILE A 38 2.46 9.63 2.00
CA ILE A 38 1.75 9.84 0.74
C ILE A 38 1.65 11.33 0.41
N ARG A 39 2.18 11.73 -0.73
CA ARG A 39 2.21 13.10 -1.25
C ARG A 39 1.33 13.21 -2.47
N LEU A 40 0.14 13.78 -2.29
CA LEU A 40 -0.82 13.93 -3.38
C LEU A 40 -0.35 14.92 -4.42
N TYR A 41 -0.49 14.57 -5.70
CA TYR A 41 -0.35 15.51 -6.81
C TYR A 41 -1.56 16.45 -6.89
N ASP A 42 -1.34 17.69 -7.32
CA ASP A 42 -2.42 18.66 -7.49
C ASP A 42 -3.39 18.26 -8.62
N GLN A 43 -2.89 17.50 -9.61
CA GLN A 43 -3.68 16.93 -10.70
C GLN A 43 -3.25 15.48 -10.93
N LEU A 44 -4.13 14.69 -11.53
CA LEU A 44 -3.74 13.39 -12.07
C LEU A 44 -2.74 13.62 -13.20
N LYS A 45 -1.74 12.75 -13.28
CA LYS A 45 -0.74 12.79 -14.34
C LYS A 45 -0.48 11.39 -14.90
N GLU A 46 0.02 11.33 -16.12
CA GLU A 46 0.58 10.11 -16.65
C GLU A 46 1.77 9.67 -15.79
N VAL A 47 1.94 8.36 -15.69
CA VAL A 47 3.09 7.78 -15.00
C VAL A 47 4.35 8.16 -15.74
N GLU A 48 5.40 8.50 -15.01
CA GLU A 48 6.72 8.77 -15.60
C GLU A 48 7.29 7.45 -16.10
N PHE A 49 7.37 7.32 -17.44
CA PHE A 49 7.99 6.15 -18.06
C PHE A 49 9.50 6.23 -17.91
N SER A 50 10.11 5.09 -17.60
CA SER A 50 11.54 4.96 -17.66
C SER A 50 12.05 5.03 -19.12
N GLN A 51 13.37 5.17 -19.30
CA GLN A 51 13.99 5.09 -20.62
C GLN A 51 13.87 3.71 -21.28
N ASN A 52 13.38 2.70 -20.55
CA ASN A 52 13.29 1.30 -20.97
C ASN A 52 11.96 0.95 -21.66
N ASN A 53 11.13 1.91 -22.00
CA ASN A 53 9.81 1.67 -22.61
C ASN A 53 8.97 0.68 -21.77
N GLU A 54 8.39 1.15 -20.69
CA GLU A 54 7.56 0.37 -19.80
C GLU A 54 6.15 0.15 -20.37
N PHE A 55 5.63 -1.07 -20.22
CA PHE A 55 4.31 -1.48 -20.65
C PHE A 55 3.54 -2.11 -19.48
N TYR A 56 2.52 -1.42 -19.03
CA TYR A 56 1.67 -1.85 -17.92
C TYR A 56 0.51 -2.71 -18.42
N SER A 57 0.19 -3.79 -17.67
CA SER A 57 -0.92 -4.71 -17.99
C SER A 57 -2.31 -4.10 -17.79
N LEU A 58 -2.41 -3.04 -16.99
CA LEU A 58 -3.59 -2.21 -16.75
C LEU A 58 -3.17 -0.75 -16.87
N SER A 59 -4.00 0.09 -17.45
CA SER A 59 -3.66 1.50 -17.68
C SER A 59 -3.59 2.27 -16.35
N PRO A 60 -2.40 2.77 -15.93
CA PRO A 60 -2.24 3.52 -14.70
C PRO A 60 -2.38 5.01 -14.94
N ILE A 61 -2.90 5.74 -13.93
CA ILE A 61 -2.83 7.20 -13.88
C ILE A 61 -2.43 7.64 -12.47
N ALA A 62 -1.34 8.39 -12.36
CA ALA A 62 -0.73 8.73 -11.07
C ALA A 62 -1.51 9.85 -10.36
N PHE A 63 -1.73 9.68 -9.04
CA PHE A 63 -2.39 10.67 -8.20
C PHE A 63 -1.56 11.09 -6.98
N ALA A 64 -0.54 10.32 -6.61
CA ALA A 64 0.34 10.59 -5.48
C ALA A 64 1.70 9.90 -5.66
N LYS A 65 2.64 10.23 -4.78
CA LYS A 65 3.92 9.53 -4.63
C LYS A 65 4.28 9.33 -3.16
N ASP A 66 5.16 8.38 -2.88
CA ASP A 66 5.80 8.22 -1.58
C ASP A 66 7.09 9.05 -1.43
N GLY A 67 7.75 8.95 -0.30
CA GLY A 67 9.01 9.65 -0.03
C GLY A 67 10.20 9.12 -0.83
N SER A 68 10.14 7.89 -1.33
CA SER A 68 11.19 7.26 -2.15
C SER A 68 11.04 7.55 -3.66
N GLY A 69 9.90 8.15 -4.05
CA GLY A 69 9.59 8.47 -5.45
C GLY A 69 8.72 7.44 -6.15
N GLY A 70 8.27 6.40 -5.46
CA GLY A 70 7.27 5.48 -5.99
C GLY A 70 5.92 6.16 -6.19
N GLU A 71 5.16 5.76 -7.20
CA GLU A 71 3.89 6.39 -7.57
C GLU A 71 2.68 5.53 -7.20
N PHE A 72 1.70 6.17 -6.55
CA PHE A 72 0.36 5.62 -6.35
C PHE A 72 -0.49 5.96 -7.57
N VAL A 73 -1.12 4.94 -8.17
CA VAL A 73 -1.86 5.07 -9.42
C VAL A 73 -3.28 4.53 -9.29
N PHE A 74 -4.24 5.17 -9.93
CA PHE A 74 -5.52 4.54 -10.23
C PHE A 74 -5.35 3.66 -11.46
N LEU A 75 -5.92 2.47 -11.43
CA LEU A 75 -5.98 1.55 -12.54
C LEU A 75 -7.31 1.71 -13.28
N GLU A 76 -7.43 1.16 -14.47
CA GLU A 76 -8.63 1.27 -15.31
C GLU A 76 -9.90 0.67 -14.67
N ASP A 77 -9.75 -0.23 -13.70
CA ASP A 77 -10.82 -0.82 -12.90
C ASP A 77 -11.11 -0.05 -11.58
N GLU A 78 -10.51 1.15 -11.45
CA GLU A 78 -10.62 2.06 -10.31
C GLU A 78 -10.01 1.52 -8.99
N SER A 79 -9.30 0.41 -9.05
CA SER A 79 -8.44 -0.03 -7.96
C SER A 79 -7.15 0.80 -7.92
N VAL A 80 -6.41 0.67 -6.83
CA VAL A 80 -5.14 1.39 -6.64
C VAL A 80 -3.96 0.45 -6.84
N GLY A 81 -3.03 0.88 -7.69
CA GLY A 81 -1.73 0.26 -7.89
C GLY A 81 -0.60 1.08 -7.27
N PHE A 82 0.56 0.47 -7.20
CA PHE A 82 1.81 1.12 -6.81
C PHE A 82 2.91 0.73 -7.78
N ILE A 83 3.71 1.72 -8.17
CA ILE A 83 4.89 1.58 -9.01
C ILE A 83 6.06 2.10 -8.18
N GLY A 84 6.85 1.19 -7.63
CA GLY A 84 7.98 1.52 -6.77
C GLY A 84 9.14 2.14 -7.54
N SER A 85 9.91 3.00 -6.88
CA SER A 85 11.11 3.64 -7.46
C SER A 85 12.21 2.65 -7.84
N GLU A 86 12.17 1.43 -7.31
CA GLU A 86 13.10 0.34 -7.61
C GLU A 86 12.49 -0.70 -8.57
N GLY A 87 11.37 -0.38 -9.21
CA GLY A 87 10.76 -1.20 -10.25
C GLY A 87 9.74 -2.24 -9.75
N GLN A 88 9.35 -2.23 -8.48
CA GLN A 88 8.26 -3.09 -8.00
C GLN A 88 6.91 -2.57 -8.50
N VAL A 89 6.06 -3.48 -9.00
CA VAL A 89 4.74 -3.12 -9.51
C VAL A 89 3.68 -4.06 -8.96
N GLY A 90 2.53 -3.52 -8.56
CA GLY A 90 1.41 -4.34 -8.11
C GLY A 90 0.19 -3.53 -7.71
N ARG A 91 -0.98 -4.18 -7.71
CA ARG A 91 -2.19 -3.62 -7.10
C ARG A 91 -2.03 -3.70 -5.58
N ILE A 92 -2.52 -2.68 -4.88
CA ILE A 92 -2.32 -2.54 -3.43
C ILE A 92 -3.63 -2.33 -2.67
N ALA A 93 -4.69 -1.86 -3.33
CA ALA A 93 -6.01 -1.66 -2.73
C ALA A 93 -7.12 -1.69 -3.78
N GLU A 94 -8.36 -1.90 -3.35
CA GLU A 94 -9.53 -1.92 -4.21
C GLU A 94 -10.12 -0.52 -4.45
N SER A 95 -9.78 0.47 -3.60
CA SER A 95 -10.23 1.84 -3.68
C SER A 95 -9.23 2.78 -2.99
N LEU A 96 -9.39 4.10 -3.16
CA LEU A 96 -8.63 5.10 -2.42
C LEU A 96 -8.90 5.00 -0.91
N ASP A 97 -10.14 4.73 -0.52
CA ASP A 97 -10.53 4.55 0.89
C ASP A 97 -9.82 3.36 1.54
N ASP A 98 -9.77 2.20 0.85
CA ASP A 98 -9.02 1.03 1.32
C ASP A 98 -7.52 1.33 1.45
N LEU A 99 -6.93 2.08 0.50
CA LEU A 99 -5.53 2.50 0.57
C LEU A 99 -5.29 3.39 1.79
N LEU A 100 -6.07 4.46 1.96
CA LEU A 100 -5.89 5.40 3.06
C LEU A 100 -6.13 4.74 4.42
N THR A 101 -7.12 3.85 4.48
CA THR A 101 -7.36 3.02 5.66
C THR A 101 -6.15 2.14 5.96
N PHE A 102 -5.54 1.50 4.97
CA PHE A 102 -4.35 0.67 5.18
C PHE A 102 -3.14 1.51 5.61
N LEU A 103 -2.87 2.63 4.94
CA LEU A 103 -1.74 3.52 5.26
C LEU A 103 -1.87 4.18 6.64
N LEU A 104 -3.09 4.40 7.12
CA LEU A 104 -3.35 4.86 8.49
C LEU A 104 -2.70 3.94 9.54
N TYR A 105 -2.57 2.64 9.26
CA TYR A 105 -1.96 1.65 10.16
C TYR A 105 -0.52 1.31 9.75
N ALA A 106 -0.31 1.07 8.46
CA ALA A 106 0.93 0.49 7.93
C ALA A 106 2.03 1.52 7.69
N VAL A 107 1.70 2.79 7.51
CA VAL A 107 2.62 3.88 7.11
C VAL A 107 3.24 3.65 5.73
N SER A 108 3.88 2.49 5.51
CA SER A 108 4.54 2.11 4.26
C SER A 108 4.03 0.76 3.75
N ILE A 109 3.83 0.66 2.44
CA ILE A 109 3.40 -0.56 1.76
C ILE A 109 4.52 -1.61 1.79
N SER A 110 5.78 -1.18 1.67
CA SER A 110 6.94 -2.06 1.60
C SER A 110 7.09 -2.96 2.81
N ASP A 111 6.65 -2.48 3.99
CA ASP A 111 6.71 -3.23 5.24
C ASP A 111 5.83 -4.50 5.22
N PHE A 112 4.79 -4.50 4.39
CA PHE A 112 3.80 -5.57 4.25
C PHE A 112 3.98 -6.38 2.95
N SER A 113 5.01 -6.13 2.17
CA SER A 113 5.21 -6.76 0.85
C SER A 113 5.80 -8.16 0.91
N CYS A 114 6.17 -8.71 2.08
CA CYS A 114 6.69 -10.07 2.21
C CYS A 114 5.55 -11.10 2.09
N ARG A 115 5.53 -11.87 1.00
CA ARG A 115 4.49 -12.88 0.69
C ARG A 115 4.38 -13.97 1.76
N LEU A 116 5.51 -14.37 2.37
CA LEU A 116 5.54 -15.42 3.38
C LEU A 116 4.71 -15.11 4.63
N LEU A 117 4.53 -13.83 4.97
CA LEU A 117 3.66 -13.41 6.08
C LEU A 117 2.22 -13.90 5.91
N TYR A 118 1.74 -14.03 4.67
CA TYR A 118 0.35 -14.36 4.35
C TYR A 118 0.09 -15.86 4.19
N GLN A 119 1.12 -16.68 4.20
CA GLN A 119 1.01 -18.15 4.12
C GLN A 119 0.54 -18.76 5.45
N ASN A 120 0.75 -18.04 6.56
CA ASN A 120 0.35 -18.50 7.89
C ASN A 120 -0.31 -17.40 8.71
N LYS A 121 -1.57 -17.63 9.09
CA LYS A 121 -2.37 -16.67 9.86
C LYS A 121 -1.72 -16.27 11.20
N HIS A 122 -1.04 -17.20 11.87
CA HIS A 122 -0.38 -16.91 13.15
C HIS A 122 0.89 -16.09 12.95
N LEU A 123 1.63 -16.33 11.87
CA LEU A 123 2.80 -15.51 11.52
C LEU A 123 2.38 -14.07 11.22
N LEU A 124 1.34 -13.88 10.40
CA LEU A 124 0.79 -12.56 10.11
C LEU A 124 0.32 -11.85 11.38
N ALA A 125 -0.39 -12.56 12.27
CA ALA A 125 -0.85 -11.99 13.54
C ALA A 125 0.33 -11.52 14.42
N LYS A 126 1.37 -12.35 14.56
CA LYS A 126 2.60 -11.99 15.29
C LYS A 126 3.27 -10.76 14.68
N PHE A 127 3.40 -10.74 13.36
CA PHE A 127 3.99 -9.61 12.64
C PHE A 127 3.21 -8.32 12.90
N CYS A 128 1.89 -8.32 12.71
CA CYS A 128 1.06 -7.15 12.96
C CYS A 128 1.14 -6.65 14.40
N GLN A 129 1.13 -7.57 15.37
CA GLN A 129 1.30 -7.20 16.78
C GLN A 129 2.68 -6.61 17.06
N GLY A 130 3.75 -7.20 16.52
CA GLY A 130 5.11 -6.68 16.62
C GLY A 130 5.24 -5.29 16.00
N PHE A 131 4.62 -5.08 14.82
CA PHE A 131 4.58 -3.80 14.13
C PHE A 131 3.92 -2.71 14.97
N ILE A 132 2.73 -2.97 15.53
CA ILE A 132 2.02 -2.02 16.40
C ILE A 132 2.87 -1.69 17.63
N ASN A 133 3.45 -2.68 18.30
CA ASN A 133 4.29 -2.47 19.47
C ASN A 133 5.54 -1.62 19.13
N LYS A 134 6.19 -1.90 18.01
CA LYS A 134 7.35 -1.13 17.53
C LYS A 134 6.96 0.31 17.21
N SER A 135 5.83 0.52 16.55
CA SER A 135 5.30 1.85 16.23
C SER A 135 5.03 2.65 17.51
N ARG A 136 4.33 2.07 18.49
CA ARG A 136 4.08 2.70 19.79
C ARG A 136 5.38 3.09 20.51
N ASN A 137 6.36 2.17 20.56
CA ASN A 137 7.67 2.45 21.17
C ASN A 137 8.42 3.57 20.46
N ASN A 138 8.38 3.61 19.12
CA ASN A 138 9.02 4.65 18.34
C ASN A 138 8.43 6.04 18.61
N TYR A 139 7.10 6.15 18.74
CA TYR A 139 6.43 7.41 19.08
C TYR A 139 6.71 7.81 20.52
N GLN A 140 6.62 6.86 21.46
CA GLN A 140 6.93 7.11 22.87
C GLN A 140 8.36 7.62 23.06
N SER A 141 9.34 7.12 22.29
CA SER A 141 10.73 7.59 22.36
C SER A 141 10.89 9.07 21.95
N LYS A 142 9.93 9.59 21.18
CA LYS A 142 9.84 11.01 20.76
C LYS A 142 8.94 11.86 21.69
N GLY A 143 8.38 11.26 22.75
CA GLY A 143 7.42 11.91 23.64
C GLY A 143 6.00 12.01 23.07
N GLU A 144 5.68 11.20 22.06
CA GLU A 144 4.40 11.17 21.36
C GLU A 144 3.62 9.88 21.67
N ASP A 145 2.32 9.89 21.42
CA ASP A 145 1.41 8.74 21.54
C ASP A 145 0.90 8.34 20.18
N TRP A 146 1.36 7.19 19.68
CA TRP A 146 0.99 6.66 18.36
C TRP A 146 -0.52 6.47 18.22
N ASP A 147 -1.19 5.89 19.23
CA ASP A 147 -2.64 5.63 19.16
C ASP A 147 -3.41 6.96 19.08
N LYS A 148 -2.98 7.99 19.79
CA LYS A 148 -3.60 9.32 19.74
C LYS A 148 -3.39 9.99 18.38
N VAL A 149 -2.18 9.92 17.83
CA VAL A 149 -1.87 10.49 16.50
C VAL A 149 -2.71 9.81 15.43
N ARG A 150 -2.77 8.45 15.45
CA ARG A 150 -3.57 7.67 14.48
C ARG A 150 -5.07 7.91 14.63
N THR A 151 -5.57 8.00 15.85
CA THR A 151 -6.99 8.36 16.10
C THR A 151 -7.32 9.76 15.56
N GLY A 152 -6.44 10.73 15.75
CA GLY A 152 -6.65 12.08 15.20
C GLY A 152 -6.70 12.09 13.67
N LEU A 153 -5.75 11.41 13.01
CA LEU A 153 -5.75 11.29 11.55
C LEU A 153 -6.98 10.52 11.04
N ALA A 154 -7.39 9.46 11.73
CA ALA A 154 -8.59 8.70 11.40
C ALA A 154 -9.86 9.55 11.43
N GLN A 155 -9.99 10.43 12.45
CA GLN A 155 -11.10 11.37 12.56
C GLN A 155 -11.16 12.34 11.37
N GLU A 156 -10.01 12.88 10.94
CA GLU A 156 -9.93 13.75 9.75
C GLU A 156 -10.30 13.02 8.45
N LEU A 157 -10.04 11.71 8.37
CA LEU A 157 -10.41 10.86 7.23
C LEU A 157 -11.83 10.30 7.32
N GLY A 158 -12.52 10.45 8.45
CA GLY A 158 -13.83 9.82 8.70
C GLY A 158 -13.74 8.30 8.86
N ILE A 159 -12.59 7.77 9.27
CA ILE A 159 -12.29 6.34 9.45
C ILE A 159 -12.25 6.01 10.94
N GLU A 160 -12.71 4.83 11.31
CA GLU A 160 -12.57 4.30 12.67
C GLU A 160 -11.20 3.62 12.83
N PHE A 161 -10.40 4.07 13.81
CA PHE A 161 -9.10 3.47 14.12
C PHE A 161 -9.22 2.43 15.24
N GLN A 162 -8.85 1.19 14.93
CA GLN A 162 -8.82 0.05 15.86
C GLN A 162 -7.55 -0.77 15.54
N PRO A 163 -6.47 -0.68 16.35
CA PRO A 163 -5.17 -1.31 16.03
C PRO A 163 -5.25 -2.80 15.68
N GLU A 164 -6.19 -3.54 16.29
CA GLU A 164 -6.44 -4.96 16.02
C GLU A 164 -6.91 -5.26 14.58
N LYS A 165 -7.40 -4.27 13.85
CA LYS A 165 -7.81 -4.42 12.43
C LYS A 165 -6.63 -4.52 11.46
N LEU A 166 -5.40 -4.23 11.89
CA LEU A 166 -4.23 -4.24 11.00
C LEU A 166 -4.05 -5.58 10.27
N GLN A 167 -4.32 -6.71 10.94
CA GLN A 167 -4.21 -8.02 10.30
C GLN A 167 -5.21 -8.20 9.15
N ASP A 168 -6.45 -7.76 9.32
CA ASP A 168 -7.48 -7.87 8.28
C ASP A 168 -7.17 -6.91 7.12
N LEU A 169 -6.64 -5.72 7.42
CA LEU A 169 -6.22 -4.77 6.39
C LEU A 169 -5.01 -5.28 5.59
N ALA A 170 -4.04 -5.90 6.25
CA ALA A 170 -2.92 -6.56 5.59
C ALA A 170 -3.40 -7.71 4.67
N LEU A 171 -4.39 -8.51 5.10
CA LEU A 171 -5.01 -9.53 4.25
C LEU A 171 -5.71 -8.92 3.04
N LYS A 172 -6.41 -7.79 3.18
CA LYS A 172 -7.01 -7.08 2.04
C LYS A 172 -5.96 -6.60 1.05
N PHE A 173 -4.87 -6.00 1.54
CA PHE A 173 -3.72 -5.62 0.70
C PHE A 173 -3.21 -6.83 -0.10
N TYR A 174 -2.93 -7.95 0.56
CA TYR A 174 -2.47 -9.16 -0.09
C TYR A 174 -3.47 -9.68 -1.14
N GLN A 175 -4.77 -9.72 -0.82
CA GLN A 175 -5.83 -10.14 -1.75
C GLN A 175 -5.89 -9.24 -2.98
N SER A 176 -5.73 -7.93 -2.82
CA SER A 176 -5.64 -6.99 -3.94
C SER A 176 -4.42 -7.27 -4.80
N ALA A 177 -3.26 -7.55 -4.17
CA ALA A 177 -2.01 -7.78 -4.88
C ALA A 177 -2.01 -9.06 -5.73
N ILE A 178 -2.76 -10.10 -5.31
CA ILE A 178 -2.89 -11.35 -6.06
C ILE A 178 -4.15 -11.44 -6.94
N ARG A 179 -5.01 -10.42 -6.92
CA ARG A 179 -6.25 -10.39 -7.71
C ARG A 179 -5.97 -10.33 -9.21
N THR A 180 -6.62 -11.20 -9.98
CA THR A 180 -6.54 -11.20 -11.45
C THR A 180 -7.55 -10.24 -12.08
N PRO A 181 -7.21 -9.56 -13.20
CA PRO A 181 -5.88 -9.55 -13.81
C PRO A 181 -4.85 -8.87 -12.91
N LEU A 182 -3.63 -9.42 -12.86
CA LEU A 182 -2.54 -8.83 -12.10
C LEU A 182 -2.14 -7.48 -12.71
N PHE A 183 -1.78 -6.51 -11.86
CA PHE A 183 -1.11 -5.30 -12.31
C PHE A 183 0.39 -5.56 -12.36
N THR A 184 0.94 -5.63 -13.57
CA THR A 184 2.35 -5.93 -13.85
C THR A 184 2.91 -4.92 -14.85
N CYS A 185 4.23 -4.83 -14.92
CA CYS A 185 4.94 -4.03 -15.90
C CYS A 185 5.98 -4.89 -16.61
N LYS A 186 6.09 -4.70 -17.92
CA LYS A 186 7.21 -5.18 -18.73
C LYS A 186 8.01 -3.96 -19.20
N TYR A 187 9.31 -4.11 -19.37
CA TYR A 187 10.15 -3.09 -19.97
C TYR A 187 11.14 -3.71 -20.96
N SER A 188 11.57 -2.93 -21.94
CA SER A 188 12.51 -3.37 -22.98
C SER A 188 13.86 -2.70 -22.76
N HIS A 189 14.93 -3.47 -22.83
CA HIS A 189 16.29 -2.98 -22.86
C HIS A 189 17.05 -3.62 -24.04
N GLY A 190 17.32 -2.83 -25.09
CA GLY A 190 17.80 -3.37 -26.36
C GLY A 190 16.76 -4.24 -27.06
N GLU A 191 17.11 -5.49 -27.37
CA GLU A 191 16.21 -6.49 -27.97
C GLU A 191 15.52 -7.39 -26.92
N ASP A 192 15.86 -7.26 -25.64
CA ASP A 192 15.34 -8.10 -24.57
C ASP A 192 14.16 -7.45 -23.86
N GLU A 193 13.16 -8.28 -23.49
CA GLU A 193 12.04 -7.91 -22.64
C GLU A 193 12.23 -8.48 -21.23
N TYR A 194 11.94 -7.66 -20.21
CA TYR A 194 12.01 -8.02 -18.80
C TYR A 194 10.67 -7.77 -18.12
N LEU A 195 10.35 -8.54 -17.10
CA LEU A 195 9.23 -8.29 -16.22
C LEU A 195 9.72 -7.53 -14.99
N CYS A 196 9.03 -6.45 -14.62
CA CYS A 196 9.27 -5.76 -13.35
C CYS A 196 8.96 -6.69 -12.17
N ASP A 197 9.62 -6.44 -11.06
CA ASP A 197 9.36 -7.18 -9.82
C ASP A 197 7.91 -6.99 -9.33
N SER A 198 7.37 -8.03 -8.71
CA SER A 198 6.08 -7.92 -8.03
C SER A 198 6.21 -7.06 -6.79
N ILE A 199 5.13 -6.33 -6.44
CA ILE A 199 5.02 -5.67 -5.13
C ILE A 199 5.13 -6.66 -3.97
N LEU A 200 4.79 -7.94 -4.19
CA LEU A 200 4.99 -9.01 -3.22
C LEU A 200 6.32 -9.71 -3.45
N SER A 201 7.20 -9.66 -2.45
CA SER A 201 8.52 -10.28 -2.43
C SER A 201 8.51 -11.56 -1.59
N ASP A 202 9.34 -12.54 -1.96
CA ASP A 202 9.59 -13.73 -1.15
C ASP A 202 10.78 -13.55 -0.17
N ILE A 203 11.33 -12.32 -0.11
CA ILE A 203 12.46 -11.99 0.76
C ILE A 203 11.96 -11.65 2.16
N VAL A 204 12.46 -12.40 3.16
CA VAL A 204 12.26 -12.08 4.57
C VAL A 204 13.35 -11.10 5.02
N GLY A 205 12.98 -9.85 5.24
CA GLY A 205 13.88 -8.83 5.77
C GLY A 205 14.21 -9.06 7.24
N LEU A 206 15.38 -8.59 7.68
CA LEU A 206 15.82 -8.72 9.09
C LEU A 206 14.81 -8.11 10.07
N TRP A 207 14.20 -7.01 9.69
CA TRP A 207 13.22 -6.34 10.53
C TRP A 207 11.95 -7.18 10.76
N ILE A 208 11.53 -8.02 9.79
CA ILE A 208 10.43 -8.98 9.97
C ILE A 208 10.80 -9.99 11.04
N LEU A 209 12.03 -10.55 10.98
CA LEU A 209 12.53 -11.49 11.99
C LEU A 209 12.50 -10.87 13.38
N GLU A 210 12.93 -9.61 13.50
CA GLU A 210 12.90 -8.86 14.76
C GLU A 210 11.46 -8.69 15.29
N LEU A 211 10.51 -8.34 14.43
CA LEU A 211 9.11 -8.12 14.83
C LEU A 211 8.40 -9.39 15.26
N VAL A 212 8.67 -10.51 14.58
CA VAL A 212 8.02 -11.79 14.90
C VAL A 212 8.77 -12.57 16.00
N GLY A 213 10.04 -12.17 16.31
CA GLY A 213 10.89 -12.86 17.28
C GLY A 213 11.21 -14.30 16.87
N MET A 214 11.43 -14.56 15.57
CA MET A 214 11.69 -15.87 14.97
C MET A 214 12.91 -15.80 14.05
N SER A 215 13.62 -16.92 13.89
CA SER A 215 14.68 -17.06 12.88
C SER A 215 14.07 -17.20 11.47
N ARG A 216 14.92 -17.05 10.43
CA ARG A 216 14.48 -17.26 9.05
C ARG A 216 14.04 -18.70 8.81
N GLU A 217 14.77 -19.68 9.37
CA GLU A 217 14.45 -21.10 9.27
C GLU A 217 13.07 -21.39 9.85
N GLU A 218 12.77 -20.87 11.06
CA GLU A 218 11.45 -21.02 11.68
C GLU A 218 10.33 -20.44 10.82
N ILE A 219 10.54 -19.27 10.19
CA ILE A 219 9.52 -18.67 9.29
C ILE A 219 9.32 -19.53 8.04
N MET A 220 10.40 -20.04 7.45
CA MET A 220 10.30 -20.88 6.24
C MET A 220 9.60 -22.22 6.52
N ASP A 221 9.75 -22.77 7.72
CA ASP A 221 9.07 -24.01 8.14
C ASP A 221 7.56 -23.82 8.38
N PHE A 222 7.10 -22.60 8.66
CA PHE A 222 5.67 -22.30 8.76
C PHE A 222 4.94 -22.36 7.41
N GLY A 223 5.67 -22.33 6.29
CA GLY A 223 5.10 -22.38 4.92
C GLY A 223 4.99 -23.80 4.35
N ASN A 224 5.50 -24.81 5.04
CA ASN A 224 5.41 -26.22 4.68
C ASN A 224 4.41 -26.96 5.57
#